data_4df926458dec46f57b724a64251e823d
#
_entry.id   4df926458dec46f57b724a64251e823d
#
_cell.length_a   1.000
_cell.length_b   1.000
_cell.length_c   1.000
_cell.angle_alpha   90.00
_cell.angle_beta   90.00
_cell.angle_gamma   90.00
#
_symmetry.space_group_name_H-M   'P 1'
#
loop_
_entity.id
_entity.type
_entity.pdbx_description
1 polymer ?
#
loop_
_entity_poly.entity_id
_entity_poly.type
_entity_poly.pdbx_seq_one_letter_code
_entity_poly.pdbx_strand_id
1 'polypeptide(L)'
;SKVYRTNEIETVALENVNLTVDRGEFLSIMGPSGCGKSTLLNIMGLLDTPTTGTIEINGTRTEGMKDKELAAFRNKTLGFVFQSFHLINSLNVLDNVELPLLYRHVNSSERKRLAQEVLEKVGLSHRMRHFPTQLSGGQCQRVAVARAIIGNPEIILADEPTGNLDSKMGAEVMELLHRLNKEDGRTIVMVTHNEEQARQTSRTVRFFDGRQIQ
;
A
#
# COMPACT_ATOMS: atom_id res chain seq x y z
N SER A 1 15.68 -12.91 0.77
CA SER A 1 16.05 -12.93 -0.65
C SER A 1 14.90 -13.38 -1.52
N LYS A 2 14.83 -12.91 -2.75
CA LYS A 2 13.86 -13.35 -3.76
C LYS A 2 14.51 -13.63 -5.09
N VAL A 3 14.29 -14.85 -5.60
CA VAL A 3 14.80 -15.32 -6.89
C VAL A 3 13.63 -15.82 -7.71
N TYR A 4 13.45 -15.26 -8.90
CA TYR A 4 12.51 -15.78 -9.90
C TYR A 4 13.23 -16.74 -10.83
N ARG A 5 12.63 -17.90 -11.05
CA ARG A 5 13.19 -18.94 -11.94
C ARG A 5 12.18 -19.26 -13.04
N THR A 6 12.66 -19.20 -14.26
CA THR A 6 12.03 -19.81 -15.45
C THR A 6 12.87 -20.98 -15.89
N ASN A 7 12.42 -21.74 -16.89
CA ASN A 7 13.15 -22.92 -17.38
C ASN A 7 14.58 -22.61 -17.88
N GLU A 8 14.86 -21.35 -18.22
CA GLU A 8 16.12 -20.94 -18.85
C GLU A 8 16.86 -19.81 -18.11
N ILE A 9 16.18 -19.08 -17.22
CA ILE A 9 16.73 -17.88 -16.60
C ILE A 9 16.43 -17.85 -15.11
N GLU A 10 17.44 -17.52 -14.33
CA GLU A 10 17.33 -17.18 -12.93
C GLU A 10 17.56 -15.68 -12.75
N THR A 11 16.62 -15.00 -12.13
CA THR A 11 16.70 -13.56 -11.86
C THR A 11 16.64 -13.31 -10.36
N VAL A 12 17.74 -12.81 -9.80
CA VAL A 12 17.78 -12.37 -8.39
C VAL A 12 17.13 -10.99 -8.29
N ALA A 13 15.95 -10.95 -7.73
CA ALA A 13 15.20 -9.69 -7.54
C ALA A 13 15.55 -8.99 -6.23
N LEU A 14 15.83 -9.78 -5.16
CA LEU A 14 16.26 -9.29 -3.86
C LEU A 14 17.34 -10.21 -3.28
N GLU A 15 18.38 -9.61 -2.72
CA GLU A 15 19.51 -10.35 -2.14
C GLU A 15 19.85 -9.79 -0.75
N ASN A 16 19.80 -10.66 0.26
CA ASN A 16 20.19 -10.35 1.65
C ASN A 16 19.57 -9.06 2.23
N VAL A 17 18.30 -8.81 1.94
CA VAL A 17 17.60 -7.66 2.49
C VAL A 17 17.26 -7.93 3.96
N ASN A 18 17.68 -7.02 4.84
CA ASN A 18 17.35 -7.03 6.26
C ASN A 18 16.78 -5.66 6.63
N LEU A 19 15.48 -5.58 6.75
CA LEU A 19 14.76 -4.34 6.99
C LEU A 19 13.82 -4.48 8.18
N THR A 20 13.95 -3.56 9.11
CA THR A 20 13.01 -3.39 10.22
C THR A 20 12.28 -2.07 10.04
N VAL A 21 10.97 -2.07 10.28
CA VAL A 21 10.12 -0.88 10.25
C VAL A 21 9.42 -0.77 11.60
N ASP A 22 9.59 0.38 12.25
CA ASP A 22 9.00 0.60 13.55
C ASP A 22 7.53 1.01 13.46
N ARG A 23 6.76 0.70 14.50
CA ARG A 23 5.35 1.10 14.57
C ARG A 23 5.25 2.63 14.54
N GLY A 24 4.38 3.15 13.69
CA GLY A 24 4.17 4.58 13.50
C GLY A 24 5.27 5.26 12.65
N GLU A 25 6.21 4.51 12.11
CA GLU A 25 7.22 5.03 11.20
C GLU A 25 6.61 5.33 9.81
N PHE A 26 7.09 6.40 9.18
CA PHE A 26 6.87 6.64 7.76
C PHE A 26 8.19 6.41 7.03
N LEU A 27 8.36 5.22 6.47
CA LEU A 27 9.55 4.79 5.74
C LEU A 27 9.39 5.03 4.25
N SER A 28 10.39 5.60 3.59
CA SER A 28 10.51 5.58 2.13
C SER A 28 11.59 4.60 1.66
N ILE A 29 11.28 3.88 0.58
CA ILE A 29 12.20 2.98 -0.11
C ILE A 29 12.48 3.59 -1.48
N MET A 30 13.74 3.90 -1.73
CA MET A 30 14.20 4.53 -2.97
C MET A 30 15.18 3.68 -3.74
N GLY A 31 15.29 3.95 -5.02
CA GLY A 31 16.26 3.32 -5.92
C GLY A 31 15.82 3.40 -7.37
N PRO A 32 16.71 3.09 -8.32
CA PRO A 32 16.40 3.12 -9.74
C PRO A 32 15.30 2.14 -10.12
N SER A 33 14.68 2.34 -11.27
CA SER A 33 13.68 1.42 -11.81
C SER A 33 14.29 0.00 -11.95
N GLY A 34 13.50 -1.02 -11.60
CA GLY A 34 13.94 -2.42 -11.70
C GLY A 34 14.86 -2.92 -10.58
N CYS A 35 15.20 -2.10 -9.57
CA CYS A 35 16.10 -2.53 -8.48
C CYS A 35 15.43 -3.37 -7.38
N GLY A 36 14.17 -3.84 -7.56
CA GLY A 36 13.50 -4.74 -6.62
C GLY A 36 12.55 -4.09 -5.63
N LYS A 37 12.32 -2.77 -5.67
CA LYS A 37 11.44 -2.06 -4.69
C LYS A 37 10.01 -2.60 -4.65
N SER A 38 9.37 -2.74 -5.80
CA SER A 38 7.99 -3.28 -5.86
C SER A 38 7.94 -4.76 -5.48
N THR A 39 8.99 -5.53 -5.80
CA THR A 39 9.13 -6.91 -5.33
C THR A 39 9.18 -6.95 -3.79
N LEU A 40 9.98 -6.09 -3.18
CA LEU A 40 10.06 -5.99 -1.72
C LEU A 40 8.70 -5.62 -1.13
N LEU A 41 8.02 -4.61 -1.70
CA LEU A 41 6.71 -4.18 -1.23
C LEU A 41 5.66 -5.29 -1.35
N ASN A 42 5.68 -6.08 -2.43
CA ASN A 42 4.80 -7.23 -2.60
C ASN A 42 5.05 -8.32 -1.56
N ILE A 43 6.31 -8.57 -1.22
CA ILE A 43 6.68 -9.51 -0.16
C ILE A 43 6.24 -8.99 1.22
N MET A 44 6.50 -7.72 1.54
CA MET A 44 6.01 -7.09 2.76
C MET A 44 4.48 -7.10 2.84
N GLY A 45 3.84 -7.00 1.68
CA GLY A 45 2.39 -7.03 1.52
C GLY A 45 1.77 -8.43 1.53
N LEU A 46 2.56 -9.48 1.66
CA LEU A 46 2.10 -10.88 1.60
C LEU A 46 1.38 -11.22 0.28
N LEU A 47 1.72 -10.51 -0.79
CA LEU A 47 1.27 -10.78 -2.16
C LEU A 47 2.22 -11.74 -2.88
N ASP A 48 3.43 -11.84 -2.40
CA ASP A 48 4.46 -12.79 -2.83
C ASP A 48 5.21 -13.32 -1.61
N THR A 49 5.94 -14.42 -1.77
CA THR A 49 6.73 -15.03 -0.70
C THR A 49 8.22 -14.91 -0.98
N PRO A 50 9.07 -14.72 0.03
CA PRO A 50 10.51 -14.77 -0.18
C PRO A 50 10.95 -16.16 -0.59
N THR A 51 12.02 -16.26 -1.39
CA THR A 51 12.65 -17.55 -1.71
C THR A 51 13.40 -18.10 -0.51
N THR A 52 14.07 -17.22 0.24
CA THR A 52 14.71 -17.51 1.53
C THR A 52 14.55 -16.33 2.47
N GLY A 53 14.57 -16.60 3.77
CA GLY A 53 14.38 -15.60 4.81
C GLY A 53 12.95 -15.60 5.36
N THR A 54 12.66 -14.67 6.22
CA THR A 54 11.46 -14.64 7.05
C THR A 54 10.79 -13.27 7.00
N ILE A 55 9.47 -13.25 7.18
CA ILE A 55 8.69 -12.04 7.34
C ILE A 55 7.95 -12.14 8.68
N GLU A 56 8.11 -11.10 9.49
CA GLU A 56 7.39 -10.95 10.74
C GLU A 56 6.65 -9.60 10.73
N ILE A 57 5.36 -9.63 11.02
CA ILE A 57 4.52 -8.43 11.10
C ILE A 57 3.82 -8.42 12.46
N ASN A 58 4.05 -7.38 13.26
CA ASN A 58 3.50 -7.26 14.61
C ASN A 58 3.77 -8.49 15.50
N GLY A 59 4.97 -9.04 15.44
CA GLY A 59 5.36 -10.24 16.19
C GLY A 59 4.82 -11.56 15.63
N THR A 60 4.09 -11.51 14.51
CA THR A 60 3.54 -12.70 13.85
C THR A 60 4.40 -13.09 12.66
N ARG A 61 4.97 -14.28 12.71
CA ARG A 61 5.69 -14.89 11.58
C ARG A 61 4.70 -15.45 10.58
N THR A 62 4.98 -15.25 9.30
CA THR A 62 4.07 -15.65 8.22
C THR A 62 4.43 -17.00 7.58
N GLU A 63 5.60 -17.56 7.93
CA GLU A 63 6.00 -18.87 7.42
C GLU A 63 5.02 -19.96 7.88
N GLY A 64 4.66 -20.83 6.94
CA GLY A 64 3.75 -21.95 7.20
C GLY A 64 2.27 -21.60 7.23
N MET A 65 1.91 -20.32 7.12
CA MET A 65 0.51 -19.93 6.93
C MET A 65 0.00 -20.42 5.58
N LYS A 66 -1.22 -20.93 5.55
CA LYS A 66 -1.92 -21.29 4.31
C LYS A 66 -2.43 -20.03 3.60
N ASP A 67 -2.67 -20.11 2.30
CA ASP A 67 -3.13 -18.98 1.49
C ASP A 67 -4.34 -18.24 2.08
N LYS A 68 -5.30 -18.99 2.62
CA LYS A 68 -6.49 -18.42 3.28
C LYS A 68 -6.13 -17.63 4.55
N GLU A 69 -5.19 -18.13 5.33
CA GLU A 69 -4.72 -17.49 6.56
C GLU A 69 -3.92 -16.23 6.23
N LEU A 70 -3.03 -16.31 5.23
CA LEU A 70 -2.29 -15.14 4.71
C LEU A 70 -3.23 -14.06 4.17
N ALA A 71 -4.25 -14.45 3.40
CA ALA A 71 -5.23 -13.51 2.87
C ALA A 71 -6.02 -12.81 3.98
N ALA A 72 -6.45 -13.54 5.01
CA ALA A 72 -7.15 -12.98 6.16
C ALA A 72 -6.25 -12.05 6.98
N PHE A 73 -4.99 -12.45 7.23
CA PHE A 73 -4.02 -11.65 7.95
C PHE A 73 -3.66 -10.37 7.19
N ARG A 74 -3.42 -10.48 5.89
CA ARG A 74 -3.17 -9.33 4.99
C ARG A 74 -4.35 -8.36 5.00
N ASN A 75 -5.56 -8.84 4.80
CA ASN A 75 -6.77 -8.02 4.79
C ASN A 75 -6.97 -7.26 6.11
N LYS A 76 -6.67 -7.88 7.24
CA LYS A 76 -6.81 -7.29 8.58
C LYS A 76 -5.73 -6.24 8.89
N THR A 77 -4.49 -6.50 8.47
CA THR A 77 -3.30 -5.79 8.97
C THR A 77 -2.78 -4.74 7.99
N LEU A 78 -2.99 -4.95 6.69
CA LEU A 78 -2.37 -4.17 5.63
C LEU A 78 -3.41 -3.43 4.78
N GLY A 79 -3.09 -2.19 4.41
CA GLY A 79 -3.76 -1.44 3.37
C GLY A 79 -2.79 -1.15 2.21
N PHE A 80 -3.31 -1.13 0.98
CA PHE A 80 -2.50 -0.94 -0.22
C PHE A 80 -2.94 0.28 -1.01
N VAL A 81 -1.95 1.07 -1.43
CA VAL A 81 -2.12 2.19 -2.36
C VAL A 81 -1.17 2.00 -3.53
N PHE A 82 -1.68 1.95 -4.76
CA PHE A 82 -0.90 1.70 -5.97
C PHE A 82 -0.86 2.93 -6.88
N GLN A 83 0.19 3.02 -7.69
CA GLN A 83 0.36 4.09 -8.68
C GLN A 83 -0.82 4.17 -9.67
N SER A 84 -1.37 3.03 -10.11
CA SER A 84 -2.47 2.93 -11.07
C SER A 84 -3.86 2.87 -10.42
N PHE A 85 -3.97 3.19 -9.13
CA PHE A 85 -5.19 3.21 -8.31
C PHE A 85 -5.86 1.85 -8.14
N HIS A 86 -5.91 1.02 -9.16
CA HIS A 86 -6.56 -0.31 -9.21
C HIS A 86 -8.02 -0.26 -8.73
N LEU A 87 -8.76 0.76 -9.16
CA LEU A 87 -10.19 0.84 -8.94
C LEU A 87 -10.94 -0.01 -9.98
N ILE A 88 -12.07 -0.57 -9.56
CA ILE A 88 -12.96 -1.32 -10.44
C ILE A 88 -13.89 -0.31 -11.13
N ASN A 89 -13.74 -0.12 -12.44
CA ASN A 89 -14.45 0.89 -13.19
C ASN A 89 -15.97 0.65 -13.26
N SER A 90 -16.43 -0.60 -13.12
CA SER A 90 -17.86 -0.96 -13.10
C SER A 90 -18.52 -0.76 -11.74
N LEU A 91 -17.75 -0.41 -10.71
CA LEU A 91 -18.23 -0.08 -9.37
C LEU A 91 -18.13 1.42 -9.12
N ASN A 92 -19.09 1.99 -8.40
CA ASN A 92 -19.00 3.38 -7.96
C ASN A 92 -17.94 3.53 -6.86
N VAL A 93 -17.71 4.76 -6.43
CA VAL A 93 -16.73 5.10 -5.39
C VAL A 93 -17.04 4.38 -4.08
N LEU A 94 -18.28 4.41 -3.61
CA LEU A 94 -18.68 3.76 -2.36
C LEU A 94 -18.41 2.25 -2.40
N ASP A 95 -18.81 1.59 -3.48
CA ASP A 95 -18.65 0.15 -3.65
C ASP A 95 -17.17 -0.25 -3.78
N ASN A 96 -16.33 0.56 -4.43
CA ASN A 96 -14.88 0.34 -4.46
C ASN A 96 -14.27 0.40 -3.05
N VAL A 97 -14.68 1.37 -2.24
CA VAL A 97 -14.11 1.58 -0.90
C VAL A 97 -14.51 0.46 0.05
N GLU A 98 -15.72 -0.07 -0.04
CA GLU A 98 -16.21 -1.12 0.88
C GLU A 98 -15.68 -2.53 0.59
N LEU A 99 -14.98 -2.77 -0.54
CA LEU A 99 -14.51 -4.09 -0.95
C LEU A 99 -13.74 -4.87 0.15
N PRO A 100 -12.79 -4.30 0.89
CA PRO A 100 -12.08 -5.05 1.94
C PRO A 100 -13.01 -5.59 3.02
N LEU A 101 -14.08 -4.89 3.34
CA LEU A 101 -15.06 -5.30 4.36
C LEU A 101 -16.03 -6.36 3.84
N LEU A 102 -16.26 -6.39 2.53
CA LEU A 102 -17.03 -7.46 1.89
C LEU A 102 -16.37 -8.83 2.12
N TYR A 103 -15.05 -8.90 1.97
CA TYR A 103 -14.28 -10.12 2.25
C TYR A 103 -14.26 -10.52 3.74
N ARG A 104 -14.54 -9.58 4.65
CA ARG A 104 -14.68 -9.85 6.08
C ARG A 104 -16.10 -10.25 6.49
N HIS A 105 -17.02 -10.36 5.55
CA HIS A 105 -18.44 -10.65 5.82
C HIS A 105 -19.12 -9.61 6.73
N VAL A 106 -18.65 -8.37 6.75
CA VAL A 106 -19.32 -7.26 7.43
C VAL A 106 -20.65 -6.99 6.73
N ASN A 107 -21.72 -6.77 7.50
CA ASN A 107 -23.03 -6.54 6.91
C ASN A 107 -23.08 -5.24 6.08
N SER A 108 -24.01 -5.19 5.11
CA SER A 108 -24.08 -4.10 4.12
C SER A 108 -24.26 -2.72 4.76
N SER A 109 -25.09 -2.62 5.78
CA SER A 109 -25.39 -1.36 6.48
C SER A 109 -24.14 -0.79 7.16
N GLU A 110 -23.36 -1.64 7.84
CA GLU A 110 -22.13 -1.26 8.51
C GLU A 110 -21.01 -0.94 7.50
N ARG A 111 -20.89 -1.71 6.41
CA ARG A 111 -19.93 -1.41 5.34
C ARG A 111 -20.17 -0.02 4.76
N LYS A 112 -21.41 0.32 4.43
CA LYS A 112 -21.77 1.62 3.87
C LYS A 112 -21.48 2.75 4.84
N ARG A 113 -21.78 2.58 6.12
CA ARG A 113 -21.50 3.56 7.16
C ARG A 113 -19.98 3.83 7.24
N LEU A 114 -19.17 2.79 7.34
CA LEU A 114 -17.72 2.91 7.39
C LEU A 114 -17.12 3.50 6.10
N ALA A 115 -17.67 3.13 4.93
CA ALA A 115 -17.23 3.70 3.67
C ALA A 115 -17.53 5.21 3.58
N GLN A 116 -18.68 5.65 4.06
CA GLN A 116 -19.01 7.08 4.15
C GLN A 116 -18.04 7.83 5.05
N GLU A 117 -17.72 7.28 6.22
CA GLU A 117 -16.78 7.90 7.17
C GLU A 117 -15.36 8.06 6.56
N VAL A 118 -14.84 7.03 5.91
CA VAL A 118 -13.51 7.15 5.29
C VAL A 118 -13.51 8.04 4.05
N LEU A 119 -14.60 8.10 3.30
CA LEU A 119 -14.75 9.03 2.17
C LEU A 119 -14.84 10.48 2.64
N GLU A 120 -15.47 10.74 3.76
CA GLU A 120 -15.44 12.06 4.40
C GLU A 120 -14.02 12.43 4.80
N LYS A 121 -13.28 11.51 5.41
CA LYS A 121 -11.88 11.69 5.82
C LYS A 121 -10.95 12.06 4.67
N VAL A 122 -11.18 11.51 3.47
CA VAL A 122 -10.41 11.85 2.26
C VAL A 122 -11.03 12.97 1.41
N GLY A 123 -12.11 13.61 1.89
CA GLY A 123 -12.73 14.77 1.23
C GLY A 123 -13.56 14.42 -0.01
N LEU A 124 -14.14 13.21 -0.10
CA LEU A 124 -14.88 12.73 -1.27
C LEU A 124 -16.33 12.34 -0.98
N SER A 125 -16.93 12.83 0.12
CA SER A 125 -18.34 12.56 0.46
C SER A 125 -19.31 12.89 -0.67
N HIS A 126 -19.04 13.96 -1.42
CA HIS A 126 -19.86 14.41 -2.54
C HIS A 126 -19.69 13.59 -3.82
N ARG A 127 -18.78 12.60 -3.84
CA ARG A 127 -18.47 11.75 -5.01
C ARG A 127 -18.82 10.28 -4.82
N MET A 128 -19.53 9.91 -3.76
CA MET A 128 -19.81 8.51 -3.40
C MET A 128 -20.50 7.71 -4.51
N ARG A 129 -21.34 8.34 -5.30
CA ARG A 129 -22.10 7.69 -6.39
C ARG A 129 -21.43 7.79 -7.76
N HIS A 130 -20.30 8.52 -7.87
CA HIS A 130 -19.54 8.62 -9.10
C HIS A 130 -18.79 7.32 -9.39
N PHE A 131 -18.48 7.11 -10.66
CA PHE A 131 -17.62 6.01 -11.11
C PHE A 131 -16.18 6.51 -11.30
N PRO A 132 -15.17 5.64 -11.23
CA PRO A 132 -13.77 6.05 -11.42
C PRO A 132 -13.50 6.86 -12.68
N THR A 133 -14.18 6.54 -13.77
CA THR A 133 -14.06 7.27 -15.06
C THR A 133 -14.56 8.71 -15.01
N GLN A 134 -15.30 9.09 -13.98
CA GLN A 134 -15.85 10.44 -13.76
C GLN A 134 -14.98 11.28 -12.80
N LEU A 135 -13.84 10.74 -12.36
CA LEU A 135 -12.98 11.36 -11.37
C LEU A 135 -11.63 11.79 -11.97
N SER A 136 -11.02 12.81 -11.38
CA SER A 136 -9.62 13.14 -11.65
C SER A 136 -8.68 12.05 -11.11
N GLY A 137 -7.43 12.01 -11.58
CA GLY A 137 -6.43 11.09 -11.05
C GLY A 137 -6.23 11.24 -9.54
N GLY A 138 -6.15 12.46 -9.02
CA GLY A 138 -6.05 12.72 -7.59
C GLY A 138 -7.26 12.25 -6.79
N GLN A 139 -8.47 12.40 -7.34
CA GLN A 139 -9.67 11.85 -6.73
C GLN A 139 -9.67 10.32 -6.73
N CYS A 140 -9.28 9.68 -7.85
CA CYS A 140 -9.10 8.22 -7.92
C CYS A 140 -8.12 7.72 -6.87
N GLN A 141 -6.99 8.40 -6.68
CA GLN A 141 -6.01 8.01 -5.68
C GLN A 141 -6.54 8.20 -4.25
N ARG A 142 -7.29 9.25 -3.97
CA ARG A 142 -7.95 9.41 -2.66
C ARG A 142 -9.01 8.33 -2.40
N VAL A 143 -9.73 7.87 -3.42
CA VAL A 143 -10.61 6.69 -3.31
C VAL A 143 -9.81 5.44 -2.98
N ALA A 144 -8.67 5.23 -3.65
CA ALA A 144 -7.78 4.10 -3.35
C ALA A 144 -7.23 4.16 -1.92
N VAL A 145 -6.88 5.34 -1.41
CA VAL A 145 -6.49 5.53 -0.01
C VAL A 145 -7.66 5.21 0.94
N ALA A 146 -8.86 5.68 0.65
CA ALA A 146 -10.06 5.36 1.45
C ALA A 146 -10.29 3.84 1.52
N ARG A 147 -10.19 3.15 0.39
CA ARG A 147 -10.27 1.68 0.33
C ARG A 147 -9.17 1.02 1.15
N ALA A 148 -7.96 1.55 1.12
CA ALA A 148 -6.84 1.02 1.90
C ALA A 148 -7.08 1.11 3.42
N ILE A 149 -7.73 2.16 3.90
CA ILE A 149 -7.90 2.44 5.33
C ILE A 149 -9.23 1.98 5.94
N ILE A 150 -10.22 1.62 5.13
CA ILE A 150 -11.56 1.26 5.65
C ILE A 150 -11.53 0.08 6.61
N GLY A 151 -10.63 -0.85 6.39
CA GLY A 151 -10.41 -2.00 7.26
C GLY A 151 -9.66 -1.68 8.54
N ASN A 152 -9.33 -0.44 8.78
CA ASN A 152 -8.51 0.03 9.90
C ASN A 152 -7.16 -0.71 10.02
N PRO A 153 -6.35 -0.82 8.94
CA PRO A 153 -5.06 -1.50 8.99
C PRO A 153 -4.06 -0.71 9.82
N GLU A 154 -3.12 -1.40 10.44
CA GLU A 154 -2.02 -0.76 11.17
C GLU A 154 -0.93 -0.25 10.22
N ILE A 155 -0.79 -0.89 9.06
CA ILE A 155 0.27 -0.64 8.09
C ILE A 155 -0.32 -0.31 6.72
N ILE A 156 0.17 0.74 6.10
CA ILE A 156 -0.15 1.11 4.72
C ILE A 156 1.10 0.92 3.86
N LEU A 157 0.97 0.17 2.78
CA LEU A 157 1.99 -0.03 1.76
C LEU A 157 1.61 0.77 0.52
N ALA A 158 2.46 1.71 0.12
CA ALA A 158 2.22 2.62 -1.00
C ALA A 158 3.30 2.44 -2.08
N ASP A 159 2.91 2.01 -3.27
CA ASP A 159 3.81 1.86 -4.41
C ASP A 159 3.65 3.04 -5.37
N GLU A 160 4.62 3.96 -5.36
CA GLU A 160 4.63 5.18 -6.19
C GLU A 160 3.27 5.93 -6.14
N PRO A 161 2.76 6.30 -4.96
CA PRO A 161 1.37 6.74 -4.80
C PRO A 161 1.02 8.02 -5.55
N THR A 162 2.02 8.77 -6.00
CA THR A 162 1.86 10.03 -6.74
C THR A 162 2.40 9.95 -8.17
N GLY A 163 2.87 8.80 -8.60
CA GLY A 163 3.58 8.63 -9.88
C GLY A 163 2.76 8.99 -11.13
N ASN A 164 1.44 8.89 -11.06
CA ASN A 164 0.51 9.23 -12.16
C ASN A 164 -0.23 10.57 -11.94
N LEU A 165 0.23 11.39 -11.01
CA LEU A 165 -0.41 12.65 -10.62
C LEU A 165 0.46 13.85 -10.99
N ASP A 166 -0.19 14.98 -11.28
CA ASP A 166 0.51 16.27 -11.33
C ASP A 166 1.00 16.70 -9.92
N SER A 167 1.83 17.72 -9.88
CA SER A 167 2.48 18.17 -8.63
C SER A 167 1.48 18.55 -7.54
N LYS A 168 0.37 19.20 -7.91
CA LYS A 168 -0.65 19.65 -6.98
C LYS A 168 -1.40 18.47 -6.37
N MET A 169 -1.92 17.58 -7.22
CA MET A 169 -2.63 16.37 -6.78
C MET A 169 -1.69 15.44 -5.99
N GLY A 170 -0.43 15.32 -6.41
CA GLY A 170 0.59 14.58 -5.70
C GLY A 170 0.83 15.11 -4.28
N ALA A 171 0.92 16.45 -4.14
CA ALA A 171 1.07 17.07 -2.82
C ALA A 171 -0.13 16.81 -1.91
N GLU A 172 -1.36 16.87 -2.43
CA GLU A 172 -2.59 16.56 -1.68
C GLU A 172 -2.61 15.10 -1.18
N VAL A 173 -2.18 14.14 -2.01
CA VAL A 173 -2.07 12.73 -1.62
C VAL A 173 -0.98 12.53 -0.56
N MET A 174 0.18 13.18 -0.70
CA MET A 174 1.24 13.14 0.31
C MET A 174 0.79 13.72 1.64
N GLU A 175 0.08 14.85 1.64
CA GLU A 175 -0.48 15.43 2.85
C GLU A 175 -1.46 14.47 3.53
N LEU A 176 -2.31 13.79 2.77
CA LEU A 176 -3.22 12.76 3.30
C LEU A 176 -2.45 11.62 3.96
N LEU A 177 -1.39 11.09 3.33
CA LEU A 177 -0.55 10.04 3.91
C LEU A 177 0.14 10.52 5.18
N HIS A 178 0.64 11.76 5.22
CA HIS A 178 1.22 12.34 6.43
C HIS A 178 0.21 12.47 7.58
N ARG A 179 -1.03 12.86 7.31
CA ARG A 179 -2.08 12.90 8.33
C ARG A 179 -2.38 11.49 8.87
N LEU A 180 -2.50 10.50 8.01
CA LEU A 180 -2.70 9.11 8.42
C LEU A 180 -1.57 8.57 9.30
N ASN A 181 -0.33 8.98 9.02
CA ASN A 181 0.81 8.62 9.85
C ASN A 181 0.81 9.37 11.19
N LYS A 182 0.70 10.70 11.18
CA LYS A 182 0.88 11.55 12.36
C LYS A 182 -0.33 11.57 13.30
N GLU A 183 -1.54 11.64 12.73
CA GLU A 183 -2.77 11.77 13.50
C GLU A 183 -3.35 10.40 13.89
N ASP A 184 -3.31 9.44 12.97
CA ASP A 184 -3.86 8.10 13.19
C ASP A 184 -2.80 7.10 13.69
N GLY A 185 -1.53 7.48 13.75
CA GLY A 185 -0.43 6.63 14.21
C GLY A 185 -0.11 5.45 13.29
N ARG A 186 -0.53 5.47 12.01
CA ARG A 186 -0.32 4.37 11.09
C ARG A 186 1.13 4.30 10.64
N THR A 187 1.64 3.09 10.55
CA THR A 187 2.92 2.81 9.90
C THR A 187 2.74 2.87 8.38
N ILE A 188 3.61 3.60 7.68
CA ILE A 188 3.56 3.72 6.22
C ILE A 188 4.91 3.31 5.64
N VAL A 189 4.88 2.43 4.65
CA VAL A 189 6.04 2.10 3.81
C VAL A 189 5.72 2.53 2.38
N MET A 190 6.47 3.48 1.88
CA MET A 190 6.26 4.07 0.55
C MET A 190 7.46 3.78 -0.35
N VAL A 191 7.21 3.17 -1.49
CA VAL A 191 8.18 3.13 -2.60
C VAL A 191 8.01 4.41 -3.41
N THR A 192 9.11 5.12 -3.65
CA THR A 192 9.13 6.30 -4.50
C THR A 192 10.48 6.50 -5.16
N HIS A 193 10.49 7.14 -6.33
CA HIS A 193 11.71 7.66 -6.95
C HIS A 193 11.84 9.18 -6.79
N ASN A 194 10.89 9.82 -6.10
CA ASN A 194 10.88 11.27 -5.86
C ASN A 194 11.64 11.59 -4.57
N GLU A 195 12.80 12.23 -4.72
CA GLU A 195 13.68 12.64 -3.61
C GLU A 195 13.01 13.62 -2.64
N GLU A 196 12.20 14.54 -3.14
CA GLU A 196 11.51 15.53 -2.31
C GLU A 196 10.48 14.85 -1.40
N GLN A 197 9.72 13.91 -1.93
CA GLN A 197 8.76 13.14 -1.13
C GLN A 197 9.46 12.24 -0.11
N ALA A 198 10.56 11.61 -0.49
CA ALA A 198 11.34 10.78 0.41
C ALA A 198 11.90 11.59 1.60
N ARG A 199 12.37 12.81 1.37
CA ARG A 199 12.85 13.72 2.44
C ARG A 199 11.77 14.09 3.46
N GLN A 200 10.52 14.00 3.11
CA GLN A 200 9.39 14.29 3.99
C GLN A 200 9.05 13.12 4.93
N THR A 201 9.61 11.94 4.71
CA THR A 201 9.39 10.75 5.54
C THR A 201 10.37 10.67 6.72
N SER A 202 10.09 9.79 7.68
CA SER A 202 10.92 9.64 8.89
C SER A 202 12.30 9.08 8.59
N ARG A 203 12.37 8.17 7.60
CA ARG A 203 13.62 7.49 7.20
C ARG A 203 13.53 7.08 5.73
N THR A 204 14.65 7.10 5.05
CA THR A 204 14.79 6.62 3.68
C THR A 204 15.79 5.46 3.64
N VAL A 205 15.39 4.37 3.01
CA VAL A 205 16.25 3.22 2.70
C VAL A 205 16.48 3.16 1.20
N ARG A 206 17.73 3.00 0.79
CA ARG A 206 18.11 2.98 -0.62
C ARG A 206 18.41 1.56 -1.10
N PHE A 207 17.93 1.27 -2.30
CA PHE A 207 18.12 0.00 -2.99
C PHE A 207 18.86 0.19 -4.30
N PHE A 208 19.73 -0.77 -4.59
CA PHE A 208 20.40 -0.89 -5.89
C PHE A 208 20.60 -2.37 -6.20
N ASP A 209 20.24 -2.81 -7.42
CA ASP A 209 20.36 -4.19 -7.89
C ASP A 209 19.91 -5.25 -6.87
N GLY A 210 18.70 -5.06 -6.32
CA GLY A 210 18.10 -6.00 -5.37
C GLY A 210 18.70 -5.98 -3.97
N ARG A 211 19.61 -5.07 -3.66
CA ARG A 211 20.29 -4.95 -2.37
C ARG A 211 19.97 -3.64 -1.68
N GLN A 212 19.86 -3.72 -0.38
CA GLN A 212 19.83 -2.53 0.46
C GLN A 212 21.25 -1.97 0.60
N ILE A 213 21.44 -0.69 0.24
CA ILE A 213 22.75 -0.02 0.27
C ILE A 213 22.91 1.01 1.40
N GLN A 214 21.82 1.42 2.00
CA GLN A 214 21.76 2.30 3.21
C GLN A 214 20.48 2.06 3.98
#